data_dd9b959144a7c7a566b96e09c17e4ceb
#
_entry.id   dd9b959144a7c7a566b96e09c17e4ceb
#
_cell.length_a   1.000
_cell.length_b   1.000
_cell.length_c   1.000
_cell.angle_alpha   90.00
_cell.angle_beta   90.00
_cell.angle_gamma   90.00
#
_symmetry.space_group_name_H-M   'P 1'
#
loop_
_entity.id
_entity.type
_entity.pdbx_description
1 polymer ?
#
loop_
_entity_poly.entity_id
_entity_poly.type
_entity_poly.pdbx_seq_one_letter_code
_entity_poly.pdbx_strand_id
1 'polypeptide(L)' 'MSLNQNENTMPPKEYIFKIRGILINELDNSEDDFSIFIMAMDDNHAVMLVREHLRNHAPKGNAIIKEIEKKSD' A
#
# COMPACT_ATOMS: atom_id res chain seq x y z
N MET A 1 12.62 32.75 -5.79
CA MET A 1 12.45 32.28 -5.51
C MET A 1 11.49 31.62 -5.53
N SER A 2 11.21 31.10 -5.77
CA SER A 2 10.30 30.46 -5.93
C SER A 2 9.88 29.60 -5.01
N LEU A 3 10.26 29.61 -4.04
CA LEU A 3 9.88 28.93 -3.08
C LEU A 3 8.55 29.07 -2.77
N ASN A 4 8.01 30.08 -3.11
CA ASN A 4 6.74 30.35 -2.83
C ASN A 4 5.77 29.38 -3.23
N GLN A 5 6.02 28.66 -4.22
CA GLN A 5 5.15 27.75 -4.61
C GLN A 5 4.91 26.75 -3.62
N ASN A 6 5.85 26.35 -2.91
CA ASN A 6 5.67 25.38 -1.89
C ASN A 6 4.79 25.84 -0.81
N GLU A 7 4.80 27.10 -0.55
CA GLU A 7 3.97 27.60 0.49
C GLU A 7 2.55 27.59 0.10
N ASN A 8 2.25 27.79 -1.15
CA ASN A 8 0.90 27.82 -1.58
C ASN A 8 0.39 26.47 -1.94
N THR A 9 1.23 25.48 -2.07
CA THR A 9 0.81 24.19 -2.48
C THR A 9 0.57 23.34 -1.25
N MET A 10 -0.63 22.85 -1.10
CA MET A 10 -0.92 21.97 -0.01
C MET A 10 -0.47 20.58 -0.35
N PRO A 11 0.08 19.84 0.60
CA PRO A 11 0.47 18.48 0.31
C PRO A 11 -0.75 17.66 -0.06
N PRO A 12 -0.58 16.62 -0.85
CA PRO A 12 -1.71 15.76 -1.20
C PRO A 12 -2.31 15.18 0.07
N LYS A 13 -3.61 15.12 0.11
CA LYS A 13 -4.26 14.56 1.27
C LYS A 13 -4.09 13.05 1.25
N GLU A 14 -3.75 12.50 2.37
CA GLU A 14 -3.57 11.08 2.51
C GLU A 14 -4.57 10.50 3.49
N TYR A 15 -4.94 9.26 3.25
CA TYR A 15 -5.91 8.57 4.07
C TYR A 15 -5.31 7.25 4.53
N ILE A 16 -5.83 6.69 5.58
CA ILE A 16 -5.37 5.39 6.06
C ILE A 16 -6.22 4.32 5.41
N PHE A 17 -5.53 3.38 4.77
CA PHE A 17 -6.20 2.23 4.13
C PHE A 17 -5.76 0.96 4.83
N LYS A 18 -6.68 0.04 5.03
CA LYS A 18 -6.38 -1.30 5.50
C LYS A 18 -6.48 -2.21 4.30
N ILE A 19 -5.41 -2.91 3.99
CA ILE A 19 -5.37 -3.80 2.84
C ILE A 19 -5.13 -5.21 3.33
N ARG A 20 -6.00 -6.10 2.93
CA ARG A 20 -5.93 -7.49 3.32
C ARG A 20 -5.79 -8.36 2.09
N GLY A 21 -5.10 -9.44 2.23
CA GLY A 21 -4.93 -10.35 1.13
C GLY A 21 -4.15 -11.60 1.53
N ILE A 22 -3.62 -12.27 0.53
CA ILE A 22 -2.87 -13.50 0.71
C ILE A 22 -1.54 -13.35 0.01
N LEU A 23 -0.48 -13.76 0.69
CA LEU A 23 0.85 -13.80 0.10
C LEU A 23 1.18 -15.26 -0.19
N ILE A 24 1.42 -15.58 -1.45
CA ILE A 24 1.73 -16.93 -1.88
C ILE A 24 3.21 -17.03 -2.09
N ASN A 25 3.86 -17.98 -1.41
CA ASN A 25 5.28 -18.18 -1.54
C ASN A 25 5.54 -19.02 -2.80
N GLU A 26 6.35 -18.49 -3.71
CA GLU A 26 6.59 -19.17 -4.97
C GLU A 26 7.41 -20.44 -4.82
N LEU A 27 8.12 -20.61 -3.74
CA LEU A 27 8.97 -21.76 -3.57
C LEU A 27 8.19 -23.01 -3.15
N ASP A 28 7.18 -22.84 -2.31
CA ASP A 28 6.45 -24.00 -1.81
C ASP A 28 4.94 -23.84 -1.92
N ASN A 29 4.47 -22.78 -2.57
CA ASN A 29 3.06 -22.48 -2.75
C ASN A 29 2.28 -22.33 -1.45
N SER A 30 2.98 -22.09 -0.35
CA SER A 30 2.27 -21.82 0.90
C SER A 30 1.59 -20.46 0.84
N GLU A 31 0.50 -20.31 1.56
CA GLU A 31 -0.28 -19.09 1.57
C GLU A 31 -0.34 -18.53 2.97
N ASP A 32 -0.08 -17.24 3.10
CA ASP A 32 -0.19 -16.57 4.38
C ASP A 32 -1.09 -15.36 4.23
N ASP A 33 -2.02 -15.20 5.15
CA ASP A 33 -2.87 -14.01 5.14
C ASP A 33 -2.05 -12.82 5.60
N PHE A 34 -2.32 -11.66 5.02
CA PHE A 34 -1.69 -10.44 5.50
C PHE A 34 -2.72 -9.34 5.66
N SER A 35 -2.41 -8.40 6.53
CA SER A 35 -3.24 -7.24 6.76
C SER A 35 -2.29 -6.09 7.05
N ILE A 36 -2.36 -5.04 6.25
CA ILE A 36 -1.43 -3.92 6.36
C ILE A 36 -2.20 -2.62 6.35
N PHE A 37 -1.83 -1.70 7.26
CA PHE A 37 -2.37 -0.36 7.23
C PHE A 37 -1.34 0.52 6.53
N ILE A 38 -1.81 1.37 5.60
CA ILE A 38 -0.90 2.22 4.86
C ILE A 38 -1.56 3.55 4.57
N MET A 39 -0.78 4.60 4.56
CA MET A 39 -1.28 5.93 4.21
C MET A 39 -1.05 6.15 2.74
N ALA A 40 -2.09 6.54 2.03
CA ALA A 40 -2.02 6.73 0.58
C ALA A 40 -3.06 7.75 0.12
N MET A 41 -2.91 8.24 -1.07
CA MET A 41 -3.81 9.24 -1.62
C MET A 41 -5.12 8.63 -2.08
N ASP A 42 -5.08 7.41 -2.57
CA ASP A 42 -6.27 6.69 -3.00
C ASP A 42 -5.98 5.19 -2.97
N ASP A 43 -6.96 4.38 -3.36
CA ASP A 43 -6.82 2.93 -3.27
C ASP A 43 -5.76 2.40 -4.24
N ASN A 44 -5.64 2.96 -5.44
CA ASN A 44 -4.61 2.51 -6.37
C ASN A 44 -3.22 2.78 -5.82
N HIS A 45 -3.03 3.96 -5.22
CA HIS A 45 -1.77 4.31 -4.61
C HIS A 45 -1.48 3.35 -3.43
N ALA A 46 -2.50 3.03 -2.65
CA ALA A 46 -2.34 2.14 -1.52
C ALA A 46 -1.89 0.74 -1.98
N VAL A 47 -2.49 0.23 -3.04
CA VAL A 47 -2.12 -1.08 -3.57
C VAL A 47 -0.67 -1.07 -4.06
N MET A 48 -0.28 -0.02 -4.75
CA MET A 48 1.09 0.09 -5.25
C MET A 48 2.08 0.07 -4.10
N LEU A 49 1.80 0.82 -3.05
CA LEU A 49 2.69 0.89 -1.89
C LEU A 49 2.78 -0.46 -1.16
N VAL A 50 1.66 -1.16 -1.04
CA VAL A 50 1.65 -2.45 -0.38
C VAL A 50 2.42 -3.48 -1.22
N ARG A 51 2.25 -3.48 -2.54
CA ARG A 51 2.96 -4.41 -3.38
C ARG A 51 4.47 -4.16 -3.32
N GLU A 52 4.86 -2.89 -3.26
CA GLU A 52 6.26 -2.55 -3.15
C GLU A 52 6.81 -3.01 -1.81
N HIS A 53 6.07 -2.78 -0.73
CA HIS A 53 6.47 -3.20 0.60
C HIS A 53 6.65 -4.72 0.66
N LEU A 54 5.69 -5.47 0.12
CA LEU A 54 5.75 -6.92 0.15
C LEU A 54 6.88 -7.45 -0.73
N ARG A 55 7.17 -6.79 -1.84
CA ARG A 55 8.26 -7.21 -2.70
C ARG A 55 9.59 -7.09 -1.96
N ASN A 56 9.75 -6.04 -1.17
CA ASN A 56 10.98 -5.84 -0.42
C ASN A 56 11.12 -6.83 0.74
N HIS A 57 10.03 -7.22 1.35
CA HIS A 57 10.07 -8.11 2.51
C HIS A 57 9.93 -9.59 2.13
N ALA A 58 9.31 -9.88 1.02
CA ALA A 58 9.07 -11.25 0.58
C ALA A 58 9.26 -11.33 -0.94
N PRO A 59 10.49 -11.24 -1.42
CA PRO A 59 10.73 -11.18 -2.87
C PRO A 59 10.30 -12.42 -3.63
N LYS A 60 10.11 -13.53 -2.93
CA LYS A 60 9.64 -14.76 -3.58
C LYS A 60 8.15 -14.94 -3.41
N GLY A 61 7.45 -13.92 -2.99
CA GLY A 61 6.01 -14.01 -2.77
C GLY A 61 5.22 -13.28 -3.81
N ASN A 62 4.01 -13.75 -4.05
CA ASN A 62 3.04 -13.07 -4.89
C ASN A 62 1.88 -12.64 -4.02
N ALA A 63 1.55 -11.37 -4.07
CA ALA A 63 0.48 -10.83 -3.23
C ALA A 63 -0.83 -10.77 -4.01
N ILE A 64 -1.88 -11.33 -3.44
CA ILE A 64 -3.22 -11.22 -3.99
C ILE A 64 -4.01 -10.34 -3.05
N ILE A 65 -4.43 -9.19 -3.53
CA ILE A 65 -5.20 -8.24 -2.74
C ILE A 65 -6.65 -8.70 -2.73
N LYS A 66 -7.19 -8.89 -1.55
CA LYS A 66 -8.56 -9.34 -1.42
C LYS A 66 -9.51 -8.23 -1.01
N GLU A 67 -9.05 -7.30 -0.21
CA GLU A 67 -9.90 -6.26 0.30
C GLU A 67 -9.13 -4.99 0.56
N ILE A 68 -9.71 -3.86 0.20
CA ILE A 68 -9.14 -2.55 0.52
C ILE A 68 -10.22 -1.77 1.23
N GLU A 69 -9.90 -1.30 2.42
CA GLU A 69 -10.86 -0.55 3.21
C GLU A 69 -10.27 0.79 3.61
N LYS A 70 -10.94 1.88 3.28
CA LYS A 70 -10.48 3.20 3.69
C LYS A 70 -10.94 3.42 5.12
N LYS A 71 -10.01 3.62 6.02
CA LYS A 71 -10.30 3.71 7.44
C LYS A 71 -10.42 5.16 7.93
N SER A 72 -9.93 6.12 7.17
CA SER A 72 -10.03 7.52 7.58
C SER A 72 -10.50 8.35 6.41
N ASP A 73 -11.14 9.45 6.72
CA ASP A 73 -11.62 10.37 5.70
C ASP A 73 -10.60 11.42 5.34
#